data_b39e72cd241ef8c74ff4a0fcd4f27733
#
_entry.id   b39e72cd241ef8c74ff4a0fcd4f27733
#
_cell.length_a   1.000
_cell.length_b   1.000
_cell.length_c   1.000
_cell.angle_alpha   90.00
_cell.angle_beta   90.00
_cell.angle_gamma   90.00
#
_symmetry.space_group_name_H-M   'P 1'
#
loop_
_entity.id
_entity.type
_entity.pdbx_description
1 polymer ?
#
loop_
_entity_poly.entity_id
_entity_poly.type
_entity_poly.pdbx_seq_one_letter_code
_entity_poly.pdbx_strand_id
1 'polypeptide(L)'
;ARVEFIHNVLTDLDNQLQTLGASLQVYYGNPLEVWSDIIKEYKISEVYTNHDFEPYAISRDGAVKDMLVTNDIGFRTYKDHVIFEKDEITKADGLAYSVFTPYKNKWLAKVEESRNKNGFSYYFKSYPTGKYNDNFAKGKMRRIVSLEKMGFVKTSIKIPSTDVAQGIIKKYEAQRNFPAIDGTSRLGIHFRFGTVSIREKARKAQDLSSVYLSELIWRDFYATILYHNPKVVSESYRTKYDRIEWLNNEKDFEAWKNGMTGYPLVDAGIREL
;
A
#
# COMPACT_ATOMS: atom_id res chain seq x y z
N ALA A 1 9.78 -12.92 7.47
CA ALA A 1 9.36 -11.60 7.97
C ALA A 1 8.05 -11.11 7.36
N ARG A 2 7.92 -10.98 6.02
CA ARG A 2 6.72 -10.39 5.37
C ARG A 2 5.43 -11.15 5.71
N VAL A 3 5.43 -12.47 5.58
CA VAL A 3 4.25 -13.31 5.90
C VAL A 3 3.95 -13.27 7.40
N GLU A 4 4.96 -13.28 8.24
CA GLU A 4 4.80 -13.13 9.69
C GLU A 4 4.18 -11.77 10.06
N PHE A 5 4.61 -10.67 9.41
CA PHE A 5 4.00 -9.36 9.59
C PHE A 5 2.50 -9.38 9.27
N ILE A 6 2.13 -9.93 8.10
CA ILE A 6 0.71 -10.05 7.69
C ILE A 6 -0.07 -10.90 8.70
N HIS A 7 0.49 -12.05 9.11
CA HIS A 7 -0.13 -12.93 10.08
C HIS A 7 -0.41 -12.23 11.42
N ASN A 8 0.57 -11.49 11.94
CA ASN A 8 0.42 -10.75 13.19
C ASN A 8 -0.64 -9.64 13.06
N VAL A 9 -0.63 -8.88 11.96
CA VAL A 9 -1.64 -7.83 11.69
C VAL A 9 -3.05 -8.41 11.60
N LEU A 10 -3.22 -9.55 10.92
CA LEU A 10 -4.52 -10.21 10.84
C LEU A 10 -4.97 -10.75 12.19
N THR A 11 -4.04 -11.26 13.01
CA THR A 11 -4.33 -11.72 14.38
C THR A 11 -4.79 -10.56 15.26
N ASP A 12 -4.10 -9.42 15.20
CA ASP A 12 -4.47 -8.21 15.96
C ASP A 12 -5.83 -7.66 15.52
N LEU A 13 -6.11 -7.67 14.21
CA LEU A 13 -7.39 -7.25 13.66
C LEU A 13 -8.52 -8.19 14.12
N ASP A 14 -8.30 -9.50 14.11
CA ASP A 14 -9.28 -10.47 14.59
C ASP A 14 -9.57 -10.27 16.09
N ASN A 15 -8.54 -10.06 16.91
CA ASN A 15 -8.70 -9.75 18.33
C ASN A 15 -9.56 -8.50 18.55
N GLN A 16 -9.36 -7.45 17.73
CA GLN A 16 -10.19 -6.24 17.79
C GLN A 16 -11.65 -6.53 17.39
N LEU A 17 -11.88 -7.29 16.33
CA LEU A 17 -13.24 -7.66 15.89
C LEU A 17 -13.96 -8.50 16.94
N GLN A 18 -13.25 -9.36 17.64
CA GLN A 18 -13.84 -10.17 18.73
C GLN A 18 -14.38 -9.30 19.86
N THR A 19 -13.78 -8.16 20.17
CA THR A 19 -14.32 -7.21 21.16
C THR A 19 -15.67 -6.61 20.74
N LEU A 20 -15.96 -6.65 19.42
CA LEU A 20 -17.23 -6.20 18.82
C LEU A 20 -18.22 -7.36 18.60
N GLY A 21 -17.89 -8.59 19.05
CA GLY A 21 -18.70 -9.78 18.84
C GLY A 21 -18.64 -10.33 17.40
N ALA A 22 -17.65 -9.92 16.62
CA ALA A 22 -17.40 -10.35 15.25
C ALA A 22 -16.07 -11.11 15.16
N SER A 23 -15.73 -11.66 14.00
CA SER A 23 -14.42 -12.25 13.74
C SER A 23 -14.01 -12.14 12.28
N LEU A 24 -12.71 -12.17 12.06
CA LEU A 24 -12.13 -12.22 10.73
C LEU A 24 -12.15 -13.67 10.22
N GLN A 25 -12.63 -13.89 8.99
CA GLN A 25 -12.56 -15.21 8.36
C GLN A 25 -11.33 -15.27 7.46
N VAL A 26 -10.28 -15.96 7.92
CA VAL A 26 -9.01 -16.06 7.20
C VAL A 26 -8.89 -17.39 6.47
N TYR A 27 -8.60 -17.34 5.19
CA TYR A 27 -8.38 -18.50 4.33
C TYR A 27 -6.95 -18.46 3.79
N TYR A 28 -6.39 -19.64 3.58
CA TYR A 28 -5.08 -19.82 2.97
C TYR A 28 -5.18 -20.80 1.82
N GLY A 29 -4.88 -20.35 0.61
CA GLY A 29 -4.98 -21.16 -0.61
C GLY A 29 -5.02 -20.33 -1.87
N ASN A 30 -5.32 -20.97 -3.00
CA ASN A 30 -5.57 -20.29 -4.26
C ASN A 30 -6.85 -19.44 -4.16
N PRO A 31 -6.83 -18.14 -4.52
CA PRO A 31 -7.99 -17.27 -4.37
C PRO A 31 -9.26 -17.78 -5.06
N LEU A 32 -9.18 -18.36 -6.26
CA LEU A 32 -10.36 -18.86 -6.98
C LEU A 32 -10.96 -20.10 -6.31
N GLU A 33 -10.12 -21.03 -5.84
CA GLU A 33 -10.57 -22.20 -5.10
C GLU A 33 -11.24 -21.80 -3.78
N VAL A 34 -10.58 -20.90 -3.05
CA VAL A 34 -11.11 -20.36 -1.77
C VAL A 34 -12.45 -19.66 -1.99
N TRP A 35 -12.59 -18.82 -3.01
CA TRP A 35 -13.87 -18.17 -3.31
C TRP A 35 -14.94 -19.15 -3.74
N SER A 36 -14.61 -20.20 -4.50
CA SER A 36 -15.55 -21.27 -4.83
C SER A 36 -16.12 -21.93 -3.59
N ASP A 37 -15.29 -22.14 -2.55
CA ASP A 37 -15.74 -22.75 -1.30
C ASP A 37 -16.56 -21.75 -0.44
N ILE A 38 -16.14 -20.48 -0.39
CA ILE A 38 -16.87 -19.43 0.34
C ILE A 38 -18.28 -19.26 -0.23
N ILE A 39 -18.46 -19.25 -1.56
CA ILE A 39 -19.77 -19.15 -2.20
C ILE A 39 -20.71 -20.32 -1.82
N LYS A 40 -20.17 -21.52 -1.63
CA LYS A 40 -20.95 -22.69 -1.20
C LYS A 40 -21.29 -22.63 0.30
N GLU A 41 -20.37 -22.08 1.11
CA GLU A 41 -20.50 -22.01 2.57
C GLU A 41 -21.46 -20.90 3.03
N TYR A 42 -21.48 -19.76 2.32
CA TYR A 42 -22.21 -18.56 2.71
C TYR A 42 -23.16 -18.08 1.63
N LYS A 43 -24.31 -17.57 2.05
CA LYS A 43 -25.23 -16.83 1.17
C LYS A 43 -24.76 -15.39 1.03
N ILE A 44 -24.06 -15.10 -0.05
CA ILE A 44 -23.44 -13.80 -0.32
C ILE A 44 -24.26 -13.07 -1.39
N SER A 45 -24.58 -11.81 -1.17
CA SER A 45 -25.21 -10.93 -2.18
C SER A 45 -24.20 -10.02 -2.87
N GLU A 46 -23.22 -9.52 -2.14
CA GLU A 46 -22.20 -8.60 -2.68
C GLU A 46 -20.84 -8.84 -2.01
N VAL A 47 -19.77 -8.62 -2.78
CA VAL A 47 -18.38 -8.63 -2.33
C VAL A 47 -17.78 -7.24 -2.56
N TYR A 48 -17.07 -6.74 -1.58
CA TYR A 48 -16.40 -5.43 -1.59
C TYR A 48 -14.90 -5.62 -1.45
N THR A 49 -14.12 -4.92 -2.27
CA THR A 49 -12.66 -4.93 -2.17
C THR A 49 -12.08 -3.56 -2.52
N ASN A 50 -10.82 -3.36 -2.19
CA ASN A 50 -10.09 -2.15 -2.55
C ASN A 50 -9.31 -2.37 -3.85
N HIS A 51 -9.06 -1.25 -4.59
CA HIS A 51 -8.23 -1.30 -5.79
C HIS A 51 -6.77 -1.60 -5.43
N ASP A 52 -6.10 -2.38 -6.26
CA ASP A 52 -4.65 -2.48 -6.35
C ASP A 52 -4.24 -2.25 -7.82
N PHE A 53 -3.01 -1.79 -8.05
CA PHE A 53 -2.48 -1.45 -9.36
C PHE A 53 -1.46 -2.47 -9.85
N GLU A 54 -1.08 -3.43 -9.01
CA GLU A 54 -0.15 -4.51 -9.35
C GLU A 54 -0.80 -5.49 -10.33
N PRO A 55 -0.10 -5.95 -11.38
CA PRO A 55 -0.67 -6.83 -12.40
C PRO A 55 -1.29 -8.11 -11.86
N TYR A 56 -0.64 -8.74 -10.88
CA TYR A 56 -1.20 -9.93 -10.23
C TYR A 56 -2.53 -9.63 -9.54
N ALA A 57 -2.62 -8.52 -8.82
CA ALA A 57 -3.84 -8.14 -8.12
C ALA A 57 -4.99 -7.85 -9.10
N ILE A 58 -4.70 -7.14 -10.19
CA ILE A 58 -5.68 -6.86 -11.26
C ILE A 58 -6.20 -8.16 -11.88
N SER A 59 -5.30 -9.08 -12.22
CA SER A 59 -5.67 -10.38 -12.82
C SER A 59 -6.48 -11.24 -11.84
N ARG A 60 -6.05 -11.32 -10.57
CA ARG A 60 -6.75 -12.04 -9.50
C ARG A 60 -8.16 -11.49 -9.30
N ASP A 61 -8.26 -10.17 -9.13
CA ASP A 61 -9.55 -9.51 -8.83
C ASP A 61 -10.51 -9.60 -10.03
N GLY A 62 -9.98 -9.56 -11.26
CA GLY A 62 -10.75 -9.81 -12.48
C GLY A 62 -11.34 -11.22 -12.50
N ALA A 63 -10.50 -12.23 -12.27
CA ALA A 63 -10.94 -13.63 -12.28
C ALA A 63 -11.95 -13.94 -11.14
N VAL A 64 -11.74 -13.36 -9.94
CA VAL A 64 -12.70 -13.47 -8.83
C VAL A 64 -14.01 -12.78 -9.17
N LYS A 65 -13.99 -11.58 -9.77
CA LYS A 65 -15.17 -10.87 -10.23
C LYS A 65 -15.99 -11.70 -11.21
N ASP A 66 -15.34 -12.29 -12.23
CA ASP A 66 -16.03 -13.08 -13.24
C ASP A 66 -16.73 -14.31 -12.63
N MET A 67 -16.06 -14.97 -11.69
CA MET A 67 -16.64 -16.07 -10.90
C MET A 67 -17.86 -15.61 -10.09
N LEU A 68 -17.76 -14.49 -9.38
CA LEU A 68 -18.85 -13.97 -8.54
C LEU A 68 -20.06 -13.57 -9.39
N VAL A 69 -19.84 -12.87 -10.51
CA VAL A 69 -20.90 -12.48 -11.45
C VAL A 69 -21.62 -13.69 -12.03
N THR A 70 -20.88 -14.76 -12.37
CA THR A 70 -21.48 -16.03 -12.86
C THR A 70 -22.37 -16.70 -11.80
N ASN A 71 -22.17 -16.38 -10.53
CA ASN A 71 -23.00 -16.88 -9.41
C ASN A 71 -24.01 -15.84 -8.89
N ASP A 72 -24.37 -14.82 -9.69
CA ASP A 72 -25.30 -13.74 -9.34
C ASP A 72 -24.89 -12.94 -8.10
N ILE A 73 -23.57 -12.85 -7.81
CA ILE A 73 -23.01 -12.10 -6.68
C ILE A 73 -22.41 -10.79 -7.17
N GLY A 74 -22.85 -9.67 -6.58
CA GLY A 74 -22.30 -8.35 -6.88
C GLY A 74 -20.82 -8.22 -6.49
N PHE A 75 -20.02 -7.49 -7.30
CA PHE A 75 -18.62 -7.20 -6.98
C PHE A 75 -18.37 -5.71 -7.10
N ARG A 76 -18.00 -5.06 -6.01
CA ARG A 76 -17.76 -3.62 -5.94
C ARG A 76 -16.35 -3.31 -5.45
N THR A 77 -15.70 -2.35 -6.10
CA THR A 77 -14.32 -1.97 -5.81
C THR A 77 -14.21 -0.50 -5.45
N TYR A 78 -13.29 -0.17 -4.55
CA TYR A 78 -13.13 1.17 -3.99
C TYR A 78 -11.67 1.58 -3.88
N LYS A 79 -11.43 2.88 -3.99
CA LYS A 79 -10.14 3.49 -3.69
C LYS A 79 -9.84 3.40 -2.19
N ASP A 80 -8.60 3.05 -1.85
CA ASP A 80 -8.18 2.97 -0.46
C ASP A 80 -6.79 3.53 -0.20
N HIS A 81 -5.74 2.90 -0.67
CA HIS A 81 -4.37 3.17 -0.25
C HIS A 81 -3.66 4.35 -0.95
N VAL A 82 -4.39 5.16 -1.68
CA VAL A 82 -3.95 6.44 -2.29
C VAL A 82 -4.98 7.53 -2.02
N ILE A 83 -4.55 8.78 -2.08
CA ILE A 83 -5.46 9.93 -1.98
C ILE A 83 -6.18 10.15 -3.31
N PHE A 84 -5.42 10.15 -4.40
CA PHE A 84 -5.96 10.20 -5.75
C PHE A 84 -5.46 9.01 -6.56
N GLU A 85 -6.35 8.45 -7.37
CA GLU A 85 -6.04 7.30 -8.22
C GLU A 85 -6.43 7.55 -9.67
N LYS A 86 -5.91 6.71 -10.56
CA LYS A 86 -6.29 6.66 -11.99
C LYS A 86 -6.25 8.05 -12.63
N ASP A 87 -7.40 8.51 -13.12
CA ASP A 87 -7.58 9.76 -13.85
C ASP A 87 -7.98 10.95 -12.95
N GLU A 88 -7.93 10.79 -11.63
CA GLU A 88 -8.32 11.86 -10.72
C GLU A 88 -7.36 13.07 -10.76
N ILE A 89 -6.10 12.86 -11.16
CA ILE A 89 -5.11 13.92 -11.37
C ILE A 89 -4.54 13.81 -12.79
N THR A 90 -5.09 14.59 -13.69
CA THR A 90 -4.70 14.64 -15.11
C THR A 90 -4.36 16.06 -15.55
N LYS A 91 -3.67 16.19 -16.68
CA LYS A 91 -3.46 17.46 -17.38
C LYS A 91 -4.78 17.99 -17.93
N ALA A 92 -4.75 19.21 -18.49
CA ALA A 92 -5.91 19.83 -19.12
C ALA A 92 -6.44 19.05 -20.36
N ASP A 93 -5.55 18.34 -21.04
CA ASP A 93 -5.86 17.46 -22.18
C ASP A 93 -6.36 16.06 -21.77
N GLY A 94 -6.53 15.81 -20.47
CA GLY A 94 -6.94 14.52 -19.92
C GLY A 94 -5.81 13.48 -19.80
N LEU A 95 -4.60 13.77 -20.26
CA LEU A 95 -3.49 12.83 -20.20
C LEU A 95 -2.85 12.78 -18.81
N ALA A 96 -2.25 11.63 -18.48
CA ALA A 96 -1.49 11.45 -17.24
C ALA A 96 -0.23 12.33 -17.22
N TYR A 97 0.16 12.75 -16.02
CA TYR A 97 1.44 13.38 -15.80
C TYR A 97 2.57 12.35 -15.84
N SER A 98 3.66 12.68 -16.54
CA SER A 98 4.92 11.91 -16.55
C SER A 98 6.03 12.56 -15.72
N VAL A 99 5.76 13.75 -15.14
CA VAL A 99 6.71 14.53 -14.31
C VAL A 99 6.03 14.86 -12.99
N PHE A 100 6.77 14.68 -11.90
CA PHE A 100 6.24 14.80 -10.56
C PHE A 100 5.78 16.22 -10.18
N THR A 101 6.59 17.23 -10.44
CA THR A 101 6.31 18.60 -9.97
C THR A 101 4.94 19.12 -10.44
N PRO A 102 4.59 19.07 -11.74
CA PRO A 102 3.25 19.49 -12.17
C PRO A 102 2.13 18.58 -11.63
N TYR A 103 2.36 17.27 -11.46
CA TYR A 103 1.43 16.37 -10.78
C TYR A 103 1.17 16.82 -9.36
N LYS A 104 2.22 17.03 -8.57
CA LYS A 104 2.12 17.52 -7.18
C LYS A 104 1.35 18.83 -7.09
N ASN A 105 1.64 19.79 -7.97
CA ASN A 105 0.95 21.07 -7.94
C ASN A 105 -0.56 20.92 -8.20
N LYS A 106 -0.94 20.08 -9.16
CA LYS A 106 -2.35 19.77 -9.45
C LYS A 106 -3.02 19.03 -8.29
N TRP A 107 -2.31 18.08 -7.67
CA TRP A 107 -2.75 17.33 -6.50
C TRP A 107 -3.05 18.28 -5.32
N LEU A 108 -2.12 19.17 -4.99
CA LEU A 108 -2.28 20.16 -3.92
C LEU A 108 -3.42 21.14 -4.21
N ALA A 109 -3.54 21.63 -5.44
CA ALA A 109 -4.63 22.51 -5.86
C ALA A 109 -6.00 21.85 -5.68
N LYS A 110 -6.15 20.57 -6.00
CA LYS A 110 -7.40 19.82 -5.84
C LYS A 110 -7.77 19.62 -4.35
N VAL A 111 -6.78 19.37 -3.50
CA VAL A 111 -6.99 19.30 -2.04
C VAL A 111 -7.44 20.64 -1.49
N GLU A 112 -6.80 21.75 -1.91
CA GLU A 112 -7.12 23.09 -1.44
C GLU A 112 -8.50 23.57 -1.95
N GLU A 113 -8.85 23.27 -3.20
CA GLU A 113 -10.20 23.52 -3.72
C GLU A 113 -11.27 22.84 -2.87
N SER A 114 -11.05 21.56 -2.49
CA SER A 114 -11.95 20.84 -1.60
C SER A 114 -12.04 21.48 -0.22
N ARG A 115 -10.93 21.96 0.32
CA ARG A 115 -10.86 22.65 1.61
C ARG A 115 -11.65 23.96 1.58
N ASN A 116 -11.49 24.76 0.55
CA ASN A 116 -12.17 26.04 0.39
C ASN A 116 -13.69 25.89 0.26
N LYS A 117 -14.15 24.80 -0.39
CA LYS A 117 -15.59 24.52 -0.52
C LYS A 117 -16.27 24.02 0.76
N ASN A 118 -15.54 23.27 1.59
CA ASN A 118 -16.11 22.48 2.69
C ASN A 118 -15.58 22.88 4.10
N GLY A 119 -14.64 23.83 4.18
CA GLY A 119 -13.93 24.17 5.43
C GLY A 119 -12.88 23.13 5.87
N PHE A 120 -12.83 21.98 5.20
CA PHE A 120 -11.85 20.91 5.40
C PHE A 120 -11.63 20.16 4.08
N SER A 121 -10.49 19.50 3.93
CA SER A 121 -10.27 18.66 2.77
C SER A 121 -11.08 17.37 2.85
N TYR A 122 -12.05 17.21 1.94
CA TYR A 122 -12.83 15.99 1.80
C TYR A 122 -11.94 14.74 1.64
N TYR A 123 -10.83 14.87 0.91
CA TYR A 123 -9.92 13.78 0.61
C TYR A 123 -9.16 13.24 1.82
N PHE A 124 -9.09 14.02 2.90
CA PHE A 124 -8.44 13.62 4.16
C PHE A 124 -9.43 13.20 5.25
N LYS A 125 -10.71 13.15 4.92
CA LYS A 125 -11.75 12.75 5.87
C LYS A 125 -11.59 11.28 6.26
N SER A 126 -11.69 10.99 7.56
CA SER A 126 -11.78 9.62 8.06
C SER A 126 -13.13 9.01 7.71
N TYR A 127 -13.15 7.73 7.38
CA TYR A 127 -14.40 7.00 7.22
C TYR A 127 -15.03 6.72 8.58
N PRO A 128 -16.34 6.90 8.74
CA PRO A 128 -17.02 6.69 10.02
C PRO A 128 -17.34 5.21 10.26
N THR A 129 -16.34 4.33 10.12
CA THR A 129 -16.52 2.86 10.20
C THR A 129 -17.16 2.42 11.51
N GLY A 130 -16.83 3.06 12.63
CA GLY A 130 -17.40 2.73 13.94
C GLY A 130 -18.92 2.82 14.01
N LYS A 131 -19.57 3.62 13.11
CA LYS A 131 -21.03 3.69 13.03
C LYS A 131 -21.70 2.42 12.48
N TYR A 132 -20.90 1.53 11.87
CA TYR A 132 -21.38 0.35 11.16
C TYR A 132 -20.90 -0.95 11.82
N ASN A 133 -20.30 -0.88 13.01
CA ASN A 133 -19.80 -2.07 13.71
C ASN A 133 -20.89 -3.11 14.00
N ASP A 134 -22.12 -2.65 14.24
CA ASP A 134 -23.28 -3.52 14.48
C ASP A 134 -23.70 -4.35 13.25
N ASN A 135 -23.21 -3.97 12.06
CA ASN A 135 -23.46 -4.71 10.82
C ASN A 135 -22.53 -5.91 10.63
N PHE A 136 -21.52 -6.08 11.47
CA PHE A 136 -20.67 -7.25 11.39
C PHE A 136 -21.43 -8.53 11.70
N ALA A 137 -21.25 -9.55 10.85
CA ALA A 137 -21.84 -10.86 11.08
C ALA A 137 -21.31 -11.48 12.39
N LYS A 138 -22.23 -11.91 13.25
CA LYS A 138 -21.91 -12.69 14.44
C LYS A 138 -21.85 -14.17 14.04
N GLY A 139 -20.72 -14.82 14.21
CA GLY A 139 -20.56 -16.20 13.74
C GLY A 139 -19.36 -16.91 14.36
N LYS A 140 -19.20 -18.17 13.96
CA LYS A 140 -18.06 -18.98 14.42
C LYS A 140 -16.75 -18.39 13.90
N MET A 141 -15.79 -18.23 14.81
CA MET A 141 -14.41 -17.91 14.46
C MET A 141 -13.79 -19.01 13.61
N ARG A 142 -13.17 -18.62 12.50
CA ARG A 142 -12.21 -19.46 11.78
C ARG A 142 -10.81 -19.10 12.27
N ARG A 143 -10.14 -20.07 12.90
CA ARG A 143 -8.76 -19.83 13.37
C ARG A 143 -7.84 -19.50 12.20
N ILE A 144 -7.01 -18.47 12.40
CA ILE A 144 -5.95 -18.12 11.45
C ILE A 144 -4.96 -19.29 11.38
N VAL A 145 -4.61 -19.71 10.16
CA VAL A 145 -3.64 -20.78 9.93
C VAL A 145 -2.28 -20.35 10.47
N SER A 146 -1.62 -21.19 11.28
CA SER A 146 -0.32 -20.85 11.87
C SER A 146 0.78 -20.74 10.79
N LEU A 147 1.82 -19.96 11.09
CA LEU A 147 2.98 -19.79 10.19
C LEU A 147 3.60 -21.13 9.81
N GLU A 148 3.75 -22.03 10.78
CA GLU A 148 4.37 -23.35 10.58
C GLU A 148 3.55 -24.20 9.60
N LYS A 149 2.21 -24.18 9.69
CA LYS A 149 1.32 -24.89 8.76
C LYS A 149 1.37 -24.32 7.35
N MET A 150 1.70 -23.03 7.20
CA MET A 150 1.92 -22.38 5.91
C MET A 150 3.34 -22.56 5.39
N GLY A 151 4.23 -23.26 6.12
CA GLY A 151 5.63 -23.46 5.75
C GLY A 151 6.56 -22.29 6.06
N PHE A 152 6.16 -21.38 6.96
CA PHE A 152 6.97 -20.23 7.36
C PHE A 152 7.43 -20.35 8.82
N VAL A 153 8.57 -19.72 9.09
CA VAL A 153 9.14 -19.63 10.44
C VAL A 153 9.09 -18.19 10.95
N LYS A 154 9.05 -18.05 12.27
CA LYS A 154 9.19 -16.73 12.91
C LYS A 154 10.59 -16.16 12.66
N THR A 155 10.66 -14.84 12.56
CA THR A 155 11.91 -14.12 12.31
C THR A 155 12.23 -13.20 13.50
N SER A 156 13.49 -12.74 13.57
CA SER A 156 13.94 -11.76 14.58
C SER A 156 13.79 -10.32 14.08
N ILE A 157 13.27 -10.09 12.88
CA ILE A 157 13.16 -8.76 12.28
C ILE A 157 12.13 -7.92 13.05
N LYS A 158 12.58 -6.78 13.55
CA LYS A 158 11.70 -5.81 14.21
C LYS A 158 10.97 -4.97 13.18
N ILE A 159 9.66 -5.01 13.22
CA ILE A 159 8.81 -4.15 12.39
C ILE A 159 8.73 -2.76 13.06
N PRO A 160 8.92 -1.66 12.30
CA PRO A 160 8.75 -0.31 12.82
C PRO A 160 7.35 -0.08 13.39
N SER A 161 7.22 0.85 14.34
CA SER A 161 5.93 1.24 14.92
C SER A 161 5.06 1.99 13.91
N THR A 162 3.74 1.83 14.00
CA THR A 162 2.76 2.68 13.31
C THR A 162 2.67 4.08 13.89
N ASP A 163 3.11 4.24 15.14
CA ASP A 163 3.16 5.52 15.83
C ASP A 163 4.51 6.21 15.60
N VAL A 164 4.45 7.38 14.99
CA VAL A 164 5.63 8.20 14.64
C VAL A 164 5.55 9.51 15.39
N ALA A 165 6.57 9.79 16.18
CA ALA A 165 6.66 11.04 16.93
C ALA A 165 6.56 12.25 15.99
N GLN A 166 5.73 13.24 16.34
CA GLN A 166 5.55 14.45 15.51
C GLN A 166 6.85 15.20 15.26
N GLY A 167 7.81 15.11 16.20
CA GLY A 167 9.13 15.71 16.06
C GLY A 167 9.93 15.19 14.87
N ILE A 168 9.79 13.91 14.52
CA ILE A 168 10.41 13.31 13.33
C ILE A 168 9.83 13.95 12.08
N ILE A 169 8.51 14.07 12.00
CA ILE A 169 7.84 14.66 10.83
C ILE A 169 8.17 16.15 10.70
N LYS A 170 8.16 16.92 11.80
CA LYS A 170 8.53 18.34 11.79
C LYS A 170 9.96 18.59 11.32
N LYS A 171 10.89 17.70 11.68
CA LYS A 171 12.32 17.81 11.34
C LYS A 171 12.68 17.04 10.06
N TYR A 172 11.70 16.45 9.38
CA TYR A 172 11.93 15.53 8.26
C TYR A 172 12.80 16.16 7.16
N GLU A 173 12.52 17.39 6.74
CA GLU A 173 13.28 18.09 5.70
C GLU A 173 14.76 18.22 6.08
N ALA A 174 15.06 18.57 7.32
CA ALA A 174 16.42 18.77 7.80
C ALA A 174 17.19 17.47 8.05
N GLN A 175 16.48 16.35 8.32
CA GLN A 175 17.11 15.13 8.82
C GLN A 175 17.10 13.96 7.84
N ARG A 176 16.15 13.89 6.92
CA ARG A 176 15.92 12.72 6.05
C ARG A 176 17.13 12.29 5.21
N ASN A 177 18.02 13.24 4.88
CA ASN A 177 19.20 12.97 4.05
C ASN A 177 20.44 12.52 4.83
N PHE A 178 20.34 12.41 6.14
CA PHE A 178 21.43 11.99 7.00
C PHE A 178 21.20 10.57 7.54
N PRO A 179 21.81 9.52 6.94
CA PRO A 179 21.58 8.13 7.33
C PRO A 179 21.88 7.83 8.81
N ALA A 180 22.80 8.58 9.43
CA ALA A 180 23.15 8.43 10.85
C ALA A 180 22.09 8.98 11.81
N ILE A 181 21.06 9.66 11.31
CA ILE A 181 19.98 10.26 12.11
C ILE A 181 18.70 9.44 11.90
N ASP A 182 18.03 9.05 12.98
CA ASP A 182 16.70 8.46 12.90
C ASP A 182 15.65 9.54 12.57
N GLY A 183 15.70 10.06 11.35
CA GLY A 183 14.96 11.20 10.84
C GLY A 183 13.83 10.84 9.85
N THR A 184 13.50 9.54 9.72
CA THR A 184 12.45 9.08 8.79
C THR A 184 11.31 8.38 9.53
N SER A 185 10.15 8.33 8.90
CA SER A 185 8.95 7.73 9.52
C SER A 185 8.97 6.21 9.58
N ARG A 186 9.77 5.56 8.75
CA ARG A 186 9.82 4.09 8.57
C ARG A 186 8.45 3.44 8.29
N LEU A 187 7.46 4.21 7.80
CA LEU A 187 6.09 3.74 7.56
C LEU A 187 5.90 2.99 6.24
N GLY A 188 6.95 2.72 5.47
CA GLY A 188 6.84 2.08 4.15
C GLY A 188 6.06 0.77 4.15
N ILE A 189 6.38 -0.15 5.07
CA ILE A 189 5.66 -1.41 5.22
C ILE A 189 4.20 -1.19 5.60
N HIS A 190 3.92 -0.23 6.48
CA HIS A 190 2.57 0.07 6.94
C HIS A 190 1.70 0.68 5.83
N PHE A 191 2.28 1.52 4.96
CA PHE A 191 1.57 2.03 3.78
C PHE A 191 1.35 0.93 2.73
N ARG A 192 2.28 -0.02 2.59
CA ARG A 192 2.12 -1.12 1.63
C ARG A 192 0.99 -2.06 2.02
N PHE A 193 0.84 -2.37 3.30
CA PHE A 193 -0.16 -3.32 3.81
C PHE A 193 -1.40 -2.65 4.43
N GLY A 194 -1.51 -1.31 4.34
CA GLY A 194 -2.70 -0.58 4.80
C GLY A 194 -2.93 -0.60 6.31
N THR A 195 -1.90 -0.87 7.11
CA THR A 195 -2.00 -0.87 8.58
C THR A 195 -1.99 0.52 9.20
N VAL A 196 -1.80 1.56 8.38
CA VAL A 196 -2.01 2.97 8.71
C VAL A 196 -2.85 3.63 7.62
N SER A 197 -3.67 4.59 8.01
CA SER A 197 -4.48 5.36 7.04
C SER A 197 -3.64 6.40 6.33
N ILE A 198 -3.53 6.31 5.00
CA ILE A 198 -2.86 7.33 4.18
C ILE A 198 -3.52 8.70 4.35
N ARG A 199 -4.86 8.75 4.51
CA ARG A 199 -5.62 9.99 4.73
C ARG A 199 -5.27 10.64 6.06
N GLU A 200 -5.14 9.86 7.12
CA GLU A 200 -4.72 10.36 8.43
C GLU A 200 -3.29 10.91 8.39
N LYS A 201 -2.37 10.16 7.79
CA LYS A 201 -0.96 10.58 7.70
C LYS A 201 -0.79 11.80 6.79
N ALA A 202 -1.52 11.90 5.68
CA ALA A 202 -1.52 13.08 4.81
C ALA A 202 -2.10 14.34 5.51
N ARG A 203 -3.19 14.18 6.28
CA ARG A 203 -3.74 15.27 7.08
C ARG A 203 -2.73 15.79 8.11
N LYS A 204 -2.08 14.89 8.85
CA LYS A 204 -1.04 15.28 9.82
C LYS A 204 0.18 15.91 9.12
N ALA A 205 0.57 15.38 7.97
CA ALA A 205 1.69 15.90 7.19
C ALA A 205 1.44 17.31 6.66
N GLN A 206 0.21 17.65 6.28
CA GLN A 206 -0.17 18.97 5.78
C GLN A 206 0.16 20.07 6.80
N ASP A 207 -0.03 19.79 8.10
CA ASP A 207 0.20 20.74 9.18
C ASP A 207 1.66 20.75 9.68
N LEU A 208 2.40 19.65 9.46
CA LEU A 208 3.70 19.44 10.10
C LEU A 208 4.90 19.62 9.15
N SER A 209 4.79 19.19 7.89
CA SER A 209 5.90 19.20 6.93
C SER A 209 5.42 19.03 5.49
N SER A 210 5.55 20.08 4.69
CA SER A 210 5.25 20.03 3.26
C SER A 210 6.16 19.07 2.48
N VAL A 211 7.40 18.88 2.96
CA VAL A 211 8.34 17.93 2.37
C VAL A 211 7.89 16.49 2.63
N TYR A 212 7.47 16.18 3.86
CA TYR A 212 6.93 14.86 4.15
C TYR A 212 5.61 14.58 3.41
N LEU A 213 4.72 15.58 3.31
CA LEU A 213 3.52 15.46 2.47
C LEU A 213 3.89 15.18 1.01
N SER A 214 4.95 15.82 0.49
CA SER A 214 5.45 15.58 -0.87
C SER A 214 5.87 14.12 -1.09
N GLU A 215 6.44 13.44 -0.08
CA GLU A 215 6.78 12.01 -0.19
C GLU A 215 5.51 11.12 -0.26
N LEU A 216 4.44 11.50 0.43
CA LEU A 216 3.15 10.80 0.29
C LEU A 216 2.52 11.02 -1.09
N ILE A 217 2.71 12.21 -1.68
CA ILE A 217 2.27 12.51 -3.06
C ILE A 217 3.11 11.72 -4.09
N TRP A 218 4.40 11.50 -3.86
CA TRP A 218 5.22 10.62 -4.70
C TRP A 218 4.63 9.21 -4.79
N ARG A 219 4.10 8.70 -3.70
CA ARG A 219 3.48 7.38 -3.66
C ARG A 219 2.23 7.32 -4.57
N ASP A 220 1.38 8.34 -4.53
CA ASP A 220 0.22 8.46 -5.42
C ASP A 220 0.67 8.59 -6.90
N PHE A 221 1.72 9.39 -7.14
CA PHE A 221 2.28 9.58 -8.48
C PHE A 221 2.78 8.26 -9.08
N TYR A 222 3.53 7.45 -8.33
CA TYR A 222 4.00 6.16 -8.83
C TYR A 222 2.86 5.16 -9.04
N ALA A 223 1.82 5.17 -8.24
CA ALA A 223 0.62 4.37 -8.49
C ALA A 223 -0.07 4.79 -9.80
N THR A 224 -0.13 6.10 -10.08
CA THR A 224 -0.66 6.65 -11.34
C THR A 224 0.22 6.25 -12.54
N ILE A 225 1.56 6.31 -12.39
CA ILE A 225 2.49 5.85 -13.44
C ILE A 225 2.24 4.37 -13.77
N LEU A 226 2.15 3.51 -12.77
CA LEU A 226 1.90 2.08 -12.96
C LEU A 226 0.54 1.84 -13.65
N TYR A 227 -0.50 2.53 -13.21
CA TYR A 227 -1.84 2.40 -13.79
C TYR A 227 -1.89 2.75 -15.29
N HIS A 228 -1.27 3.87 -15.68
CA HIS A 228 -1.26 4.32 -17.08
C HIS A 228 -0.21 3.62 -17.95
N ASN A 229 0.80 3.01 -17.34
CA ASN A 229 1.91 2.37 -18.04
C ASN A 229 2.20 0.99 -17.45
N PRO A 230 1.26 0.03 -17.50
CA PRO A 230 1.43 -1.27 -16.84
C PRO A 230 2.65 -2.06 -17.34
N LYS A 231 3.16 -1.76 -18.54
CA LYS A 231 4.37 -2.35 -19.10
C LYS A 231 5.64 -2.11 -18.26
N VAL A 232 5.65 -1.08 -17.39
CA VAL A 232 6.83 -0.77 -16.56
C VAL A 232 7.18 -1.87 -15.55
N VAL A 233 6.32 -2.85 -15.40
CA VAL A 233 6.58 -4.04 -14.58
C VAL A 233 7.64 -4.95 -15.20
N SER A 234 7.72 -4.99 -16.53
CA SER A 234 8.63 -5.87 -17.30
C SER A 234 9.54 -5.13 -18.30
N GLU A 235 9.24 -3.86 -18.59
CA GLU A 235 9.96 -3.05 -19.57
C GLU A 235 10.33 -1.70 -18.96
N SER A 236 11.33 -1.04 -19.55
CA SER A 236 11.64 0.33 -19.15
C SER A 236 10.49 1.29 -19.49
N TYR A 237 10.24 2.26 -18.62
CA TYR A 237 9.27 3.33 -18.89
C TYR A 237 9.50 4.01 -20.26
N ARG A 238 10.77 4.19 -20.62
CA ARG A 238 11.19 4.62 -21.96
C ARG A 238 11.94 3.49 -22.64
N THR A 239 11.36 2.90 -23.67
CA THR A 239 11.88 1.75 -24.41
C THR A 239 13.34 1.91 -24.90
N LYS A 240 13.82 3.15 -25.10
CA LYS A 240 15.22 3.36 -25.47
C LYS A 240 16.21 2.85 -24.41
N TYR A 241 15.79 2.73 -23.15
CA TYR A 241 16.65 2.23 -22.08
C TYR A 241 16.70 0.70 -22.01
N ASP A 242 15.82 -0.02 -22.71
CA ASP A 242 15.89 -1.48 -22.85
C ASP A 242 17.09 -1.92 -23.69
N ARG A 243 17.69 -0.98 -24.44
CA ARG A 243 18.85 -1.23 -25.30
C ARG A 243 20.19 -0.89 -24.63
N ILE A 244 20.22 -0.63 -23.34
CA ILE A 244 21.46 -0.37 -22.61
C ILE A 244 22.24 -1.69 -22.52
N GLU A 245 23.45 -1.69 -23.06
CA GLU A 245 24.41 -2.77 -22.87
C GLU A 245 25.05 -2.62 -21.49
N TRP A 246 24.69 -3.50 -20.56
CA TRP A 246 25.26 -3.54 -19.24
C TRP A 246 26.59 -4.26 -19.22
N LEU A 247 27.55 -3.81 -18.43
CA LEU A 247 28.86 -4.46 -18.30
C LEU A 247 28.75 -5.91 -17.80
N ASN A 248 27.77 -6.23 -17.00
CA ASN A 248 27.48 -7.56 -16.43
C ASN A 248 28.73 -8.23 -15.84
N ASN A 249 29.56 -7.44 -15.13
CA ASN A 249 30.76 -7.93 -14.47
C ASN A 249 30.35 -8.68 -13.18
N GLU A 250 30.51 -9.99 -13.18
CA GLU A 250 30.13 -10.87 -12.07
C GLU A 250 30.85 -10.49 -10.77
N LYS A 251 32.14 -10.14 -10.82
CA LYS A 251 32.92 -9.77 -9.65
C LYS A 251 32.38 -8.47 -8.98
N ASP A 252 32.01 -7.49 -9.79
CA ASP A 252 31.46 -6.22 -9.29
C ASP A 252 30.05 -6.42 -8.75
N PHE A 253 29.26 -7.30 -9.40
CA PHE A 253 27.92 -7.65 -8.94
C PHE A 253 27.97 -8.40 -7.61
N GLU A 254 28.89 -9.37 -7.42
CA GLU A 254 29.07 -10.05 -6.14
C GLU A 254 29.56 -9.07 -5.05
N ALA A 255 30.46 -8.16 -5.38
CA ALA A 255 30.89 -7.12 -4.43
C ALA A 255 29.72 -6.22 -4.00
N TRP A 256 28.89 -5.81 -4.95
CA TRP A 256 27.67 -5.03 -4.67
C TRP A 256 26.67 -5.83 -3.79
N LYS A 257 26.36 -7.06 -4.18
CA LYS A 257 25.43 -7.95 -3.47
C LYS A 257 25.84 -8.19 -2.01
N ASN A 258 27.14 -8.23 -1.75
CA ASN A 258 27.70 -8.46 -0.41
C ASN A 258 28.00 -7.15 0.37
N GLY A 259 27.68 -5.98 -0.18
CA GLY A 259 27.98 -4.68 0.46
C GLY A 259 29.49 -4.43 0.62
N MET A 260 30.27 -4.81 -0.39
CA MET A 260 31.74 -4.76 -0.43
C MET A 260 32.26 -4.02 -1.66
N THR A 261 31.54 -3.01 -2.14
CA THR A 261 31.91 -2.21 -3.32
C THR A 261 33.08 -1.27 -3.07
N GLY A 262 33.38 -0.98 -1.80
CA GLY A 262 34.34 0.05 -1.40
C GLY A 262 33.74 1.46 -1.32
N TYR A 263 32.45 1.63 -1.62
CA TYR A 263 31.70 2.88 -1.43
C TYR A 263 30.90 2.81 -0.14
N PRO A 264 31.33 3.47 0.95
CA PRO A 264 30.79 3.23 2.29
C PRO A 264 29.27 3.39 2.40
N LEU A 265 28.66 4.36 1.70
CA LEU A 265 27.24 4.61 1.75
C LEU A 265 26.44 3.52 0.98
N VAL A 266 26.96 3.05 -0.16
CA VAL A 266 26.37 1.95 -0.93
C VAL A 266 26.44 0.67 -0.10
N ASP A 267 27.60 0.37 0.45
CA ASP A 267 27.84 -0.83 1.25
C ASP A 267 26.97 -0.86 2.52
N ALA A 268 26.81 0.30 3.17
CA ALA A 268 25.91 0.42 4.32
C ALA A 268 24.45 0.15 3.95
N GLY A 269 23.98 0.69 2.82
CA GLY A 269 22.61 0.47 2.34
C GLY A 269 22.34 -1.00 2.00
N ILE A 270 23.28 -1.68 1.35
CA ILE A 270 23.16 -3.12 1.05
C ILE A 270 23.17 -3.97 2.33
N ARG A 271 23.97 -3.62 3.32
CA ARG A 271 23.98 -4.36 4.60
C ARG A 271 22.75 -4.12 5.47
N GLU A 272 21.98 -3.05 5.21
CA GLU A 272 20.71 -2.78 5.90
C GLU A 272 19.56 -3.61 5.31
N LEU A 273 19.63 -4.01 4.03
CA LEU A 273 18.64 -4.86 3.35
C LEU A 273 18.64 -6.29 3.88
#